data_99b24e236fe9777efcfad62286b6cf33
#
_entry.id   99b24e236fe9777efcfad62286b6cf33
#
_cell.length_a   1.000
_cell.length_b   1.000
_cell.length_c   1.000
_cell.angle_alpha   90.00
_cell.angle_beta   90.00
_cell.angle_gamma   90.00
#
_symmetry.space_group_name_H-M   'P 1'
#
loop_
_entity.id
_entity.type
_entity.pdbx_description
1 polymer ?
#
loop_
_entity_poly.entity_id
_entity_poly.type
_entity_poly.pdbx_seq_one_letter_code
_entity_poly.pdbx_strand_id
1 'polypeptide(L)'
;MKNRRLNIILLCGFTVVCAVVLTWFVYHYRHVGYYEGVAVVQPMLEVQESDTTACYWTKEILTSADFEGIAYNETNDKQICLRAYMRDSVTTLDTITSAVAKAIEKCSELGVKTKVTVKPFIASSPSTGQYIRYAVLSLLFSALFTGAVILGKTVITKY
;
A
#
# COMPACT_ATOMS: atom_id res chain seq x y z
N MET A 1 21.09 42.29 10.64
CA MET A 1 20.05 42.00 9.61
C MET A 1 20.41 40.86 8.64
N LYS A 2 21.68 40.71 8.23
CA LYS A 2 22.17 39.69 7.27
C LYS A 2 21.92 38.24 7.74
N ASN A 3 22.16 37.92 9.01
CA ASN A 3 21.96 36.58 9.58
C ASN A 3 20.49 36.15 9.64
N ARG A 4 19.56 37.11 9.83
CA ARG A 4 18.13 36.78 9.90
C ARG A 4 17.58 36.35 8.53
N ARG A 5 18.02 36.98 7.44
CA ARG A 5 17.63 36.60 6.07
C ARG A 5 18.20 35.25 5.70
N LEU A 6 19.49 34.99 6.04
CA LEU A 6 20.12 33.70 5.80
C LEU A 6 19.36 32.54 6.52
N ASN A 7 19.01 32.75 7.77
CA ASN A 7 18.23 31.73 8.54
C ASN A 7 16.87 31.46 7.94
N ILE A 8 16.17 32.47 7.42
CA ILE A 8 14.87 32.28 6.76
C ILE A 8 15.05 31.45 5.47
N ILE A 9 16.08 31.78 4.66
CA ILE A 9 16.33 31.03 3.42
C ILE A 9 16.68 29.58 3.70
N LEU A 10 17.54 29.31 4.68
CA LEU A 10 17.89 27.95 5.11
C LEU A 10 16.67 27.17 5.61
N LEU A 11 15.80 27.85 6.33
CA LEU A 11 14.58 27.24 6.86
C LEU A 11 13.59 26.89 5.76
N CYS A 12 13.35 27.79 4.82
CA CYS A 12 12.52 27.53 3.63
C CYS A 12 13.11 26.38 2.79
N GLY A 13 14.42 26.40 2.57
CA GLY A 13 15.11 25.30 1.87
C GLY A 13 14.92 23.96 2.56
N PHE A 14 15.09 23.90 3.87
CA PHE A 14 14.85 22.68 4.66
C PHE A 14 13.42 22.18 4.54
N THR A 15 12.42 23.08 4.65
CA THR A 15 11.01 22.71 4.49
C THR A 15 10.73 22.10 3.13
N VAL A 16 11.27 22.68 2.06
CA VAL A 16 11.09 22.16 0.70
C VAL A 16 11.73 20.78 0.54
N VAL A 17 12.94 20.57 1.05
CA VAL A 17 13.60 19.25 1.01
C VAL A 17 12.80 18.22 1.77
N CYS A 18 12.33 18.52 2.97
CA CYS A 18 11.46 17.63 3.73
C CYS A 18 10.16 17.30 2.98
N ALA A 19 9.53 18.29 2.33
CA ALA A 19 8.33 18.08 1.54
C ALA A 19 8.57 17.15 0.36
N VAL A 20 9.68 17.32 -0.37
CA VAL A 20 10.04 16.43 -1.49
C VAL A 20 10.27 15.00 -1.02
N VAL A 21 11.03 14.80 0.06
CA VAL A 21 11.31 13.47 0.62
C VAL A 21 10.02 12.81 1.10
N LEU A 22 9.17 13.52 1.83
CA LEU A 22 7.88 13.00 2.28
C LEU A 22 6.95 12.65 1.12
N THR A 23 6.89 13.51 0.09
CA THR A 23 6.07 13.25 -1.10
C THR A 23 6.54 11.99 -1.82
N TRP A 24 7.86 11.84 -2.01
CA TRP A 24 8.45 10.65 -2.61
C TRP A 24 8.11 9.39 -1.81
N PHE A 25 8.28 9.45 -0.48
CA PHE A 25 7.99 8.33 0.41
C PHE A 25 6.50 7.94 0.36
N VAL A 26 5.60 8.92 0.43
CA VAL A 26 4.15 8.69 0.37
C VAL A 26 3.74 8.10 -0.98
N TYR A 27 4.30 8.60 -2.08
CA TYR A 27 3.98 8.07 -3.42
C TYR A 27 4.43 6.63 -3.57
N HIS A 28 5.60 6.30 -3.05
CA HIS A 28 6.11 4.93 -3.07
C HIS A 28 5.26 3.99 -2.20
N TYR A 29 4.99 4.39 -0.95
CA TYR A 29 4.28 3.56 0.02
C TYR A 29 2.78 3.39 -0.30
N ARG A 30 2.14 4.41 -0.86
CA ARG A 30 0.72 4.41 -1.22
C ARG A 30 0.45 3.95 -2.65
N HIS A 31 1.46 3.51 -3.37
CA HIS A 31 1.35 3.10 -4.77
C HIS A 31 0.64 4.15 -5.65
N VAL A 32 0.91 5.43 -5.40
CA VAL A 32 0.31 6.54 -6.16
C VAL A 32 0.77 6.44 -7.62
N GLY A 33 -0.18 6.44 -8.55
CA GLY A 33 0.12 6.27 -9.97
C GLY A 33 0.05 4.82 -10.47
N TYR A 34 -0.40 3.90 -9.63
CA TYR A 34 -0.62 2.51 -10.00
C TYR A 34 -2.12 2.19 -10.09
N TYR A 35 -2.46 1.26 -10.97
CA TYR A 35 -3.76 0.61 -10.96
C TYR A 35 -3.77 -0.43 -9.84
N GLU A 36 -4.85 -0.50 -9.08
CA GLU A 36 -5.06 -1.51 -8.05
C GLU A 36 -6.02 -2.58 -8.59
N GLY A 37 -5.51 -3.78 -8.79
CA GLY A 37 -6.31 -4.96 -9.07
C GLY A 37 -6.68 -5.66 -7.78
N VAL A 38 -7.92 -6.09 -7.65
CA VAL A 38 -8.44 -6.76 -6.45
C VAL A 38 -9.19 -8.03 -6.85
N ALA A 39 -8.98 -9.09 -6.06
CA ALA A 39 -9.80 -10.30 -6.09
C ALA A 39 -9.96 -10.83 -4.67
N VAL A 40 -11.04 -11.55 -4.40
CA VAL A 40 -11.27 -12.19 -3.10
C VAL A 40 -11.48 -13.68 -3.30
N VAL A 41 -10.68 -14.46 -2.60
CA VAL A 41 -10.76 -15.92 -2.57
C VAL A 41 -11.13 -16.40 -1.18
N GLN A 42 -11.96 -17.43 -1.11
CA GLN A 42 -12.39 -18.04 0.13
C GLN A 42 -12.05 -19.53 0.11
N PRO A 43 -11.23 -20.02 1.06
CA PRO A 43 -11.02 -21.45 1.25
C PRO A 43 -12.32 -22.12 1.68
N MET A 44 -12.64 -23.27 1.08
CA MET A 44 -13.81 -24.08 1.42
C MET A 44 -13.34 -25.44 1.94
N LEU A 45 -13.73 -25.81 3.14
CA LEU A 45 -13.50 -27.14 3.68
C LEU A 45 -14.74 -28.01 3.46
N GLU A 46 -14.54 -29.22 2.99
CA GLU A 46 -15.61 -30.23 2.88
C GLU A 46 -15.93 -30.92 4.21
N VAL A 47 -15.06 -30.80 5.21
CA VAL A 47 -15.18 -31.43 6.52
C VAL A 47 -14.92 -30.40 7.60
N GLN A 48 -15.64 -30.54 8.71
CA GLN A 48 -15.66 -29.68 9.92
C GLN A 48 -14.30 -29.43 10.64
N GLU A 49 -13.19 -29.75 10.01
CA GLU A 49 -11.86 -29.37 10.52
C GLU A 49 -11.65 -27.87 10.29
N SER A 50 -11.27 -27.21 11.33
CA SER A 50 -11.21 -25.77 11.51
C SER A 50 -10.88 -24.99 10.23
N ASP A 51 -11.79 -24.14 9.75
CA ASP A 51 -11.60 -23.14 8.68
C ASP A 51 -10.27 -22.39 8.77
N THR A 52 -9.65 -22.39 9.93
CA THR A 52 -8.34 -21.79 10.22
C THR A 52 -7.20 -22.49 9.48
N THR A 53 -7.25 -23.82 9.34
CA THR A 53 -6.17 -24.57 8.66
C THR A 53 -6.19 -24.31 7.15
N ALA A 54 -7.37 -24.32 6.52
CA ALA A 54 -7.48 -24.02 5.09
C ALA A 54 -7.08 -22.58 4.75
N CYS A 55 -7.46 -21.63 5.61
CA CYS A 55 -7.04 -20.23 5.48
C CYS A 55 -5.50 -20.10 5.61
N TYR A 56 -4.89 -20.82 6.57
CA TYR A 56 -3.44 -20.86 6.75
C TYR A 56 -2.73 -21.38 5.49
N TRP A 57 -3.14 -22.51 4.93
CA TRP A 57 -2.55 -23.09 3.72
C TRP A 57 -2.68 -22.16 2.51
N THR A 58 -3.87 -21.59 2.31
CA THR A 58 -4.07 -20.64 1.21
C THR A 58 -3.16 -19.42 1.35
N LYS A 59 -3.00 -18.91 2.56
CA LYS A 59 -2.13 -17.79 2.88
C LYS A 59 -0.65 -18.13 2.63
N GLU A 60 -0.19 -19.31 3.05
CA GLU A 60 1.18 -19.75 2.86
C GLU A 60 1.50 -19.94 1.36
N ILE A 61 0.58 -20.50 0.58
CA ILE A 61 0.71 -20.57 -0.87
C ILE A 61 0.86 -19.17 -1.48
N LEU A 62 0.03 -18.22 -1.09
CA LEU A 62 0.06 -16.85 -1.62
C LEU A 62 1.30 -16.04 -1.20
N THR A 63 2.01 -16.46 -0.16
CA THR A 63 3.31 -15.88 0.22
C THR A 63 4.50 -16.52 -0.45
N SER A 64 4.27 -17.56 -1.25
CA SER A 64 5.34 -18.23 -1.99
C SER A 64 5.94 -17.33 -3.09
N ALA A 65 7.16 -17.63 -3.52
CA ALA A 65 7.86 -16.88 -4.56
C ALA A 65 7.10 -16.76 -5.89
N ASP A 66 6.18 -17.71 -6.17
CA ASP A 66 5.34 -17.70 -7.38
C ASP A 66 4.30 -16.56 -7.41
N PHE A 67 4.10 -15.91 -6.28
CA PHE A 67 3.13 -14.81 -6.08
C PHE A 67 3.83 -13.50 -5.70
N GLU A 68 5.08 -13.33 -6.09
CA GLU A 68 5.83 -12.11 -5.86
C GLU A 68 5.09 -10.88 -6.43
N GLY A 69 5.01 -9.81 -5.66
CA GLY A 69 4.29 -8.59 -6.05
C GLY A 69 2.78 -8.62 -5.78
N ILE A 70 2.24 -9.71 -5.23
CA ILE A 70 0.85 -9.79 -4.78
C ILE A 70 0.79 -9.50 -3.28
N ALA A 71 0.09 -8.44 -2.90
CA ALA A 71 -0.27 -8.18 -1.51
C ALA A 71 -1.55 -8.93 -1.16
N TYR A 72 -1.60 -9.49 0.04
CA TYR A 72 -2.80 -10.17 0.55
C TYR A 72 -3.19 -9.64 1.92
N ASN A 73 -4.48 -9.68 2.20
CA ASN A 73 -5.03 -9.35 3.50
C ASN A 73 -6.17 -10.31 3.84
N GLU A 74 -6.17 -10.83 5.06
CA GLU A 74 -7.24 -11.67 5.57
C GLU A 74 -8.39 -10.79 6.08
N THR A 75 -9.61 -11.13 5.69
CA THR A 75 -10.81 -10.45 6.19
C THR A 75 -11.38 -11.19 7.40
N ASN A 76 -12.30 -10.55 8.14
CA ASN A 76 -12.97 -11.15 9.31
C ASN A 76 -13.77 -12.42 8.98
N ASP A 77 -14.15 -12.59 7.70
CA ASP A 77 -14.90 -13.77 7.23
C ASP A 77 -13.97 -14.90 6.73
N LYS A 78 -12.70 -14.88 7.13
CA LYS A 78 -11.68 -15.85 6.68
C LYS A 78 -11.51 -15.87 5.14
N GLN A 79 -11.82 -14.77 4.49
CA GLN A 79 -11.56 -14.55 3.08
C GLN A 79 -10.19 -13.90 2.92
N ILE A 80 -9.54 -14.20 1.80
CA ILE A 80 -8.24 -13.63 1.47
C ILE A 80 -8.44 -12.65 0.31
N CYS A 81 -8.20 -11.37 0.60
CA CYS A 81 -8.21 -10.32 -0.40
C CYS A 81 -6.83 -10.22 -1.03
N LEU A 82 -6.74 -10.45 -2.33
CA LEU A 82 -5.53 -10.32 -3.14
C LEU A 82 -5.50 -8.96 -3.78
N ARG A 83 -4.33 -8.31 -3.79
CA ARG A 83 -4.12 -7.00 -4.42
C ARG A 83 -2.86 -7.01 -5.25
N ALA A 84 -2.95 -6.48 -6.46
CA ALA A 84 -1.82 -6.25 -7.35
C ALA A 84 -1.75 -4.77 -7.71
N TYR A 85 -0.56 -4.20 -7.74
CA TYR A 85 -0.32 -2.79 -8.07
C TYR A 85 0.62 -2.70 -9.26
N MET A 86 0.08 -2.36 -10.45
CA MET A 86 0.87 -2.22 -11.68
C MET A 86 0.61 -0.85 -12.33
N ARG A 87 1.48 -0.46 -13.25
CA ARG A 87 1.36 0.83 -13.95
C ARG A 87 0.35 0.81 -15.09
N ASP A 88 -0.06 -0.35 -15.52
CA ASP A 88 -1.00 -0.57 -16.62
C ASP A 88 -2.19 -1.41 -16.14
N SER A 89 -3.39 -1.05 -16.61
CA SER A 89 -4.64 -1.70 -16.19
C SER A 89 -4.76 -3.14 -16.69
N VAL A 90 -4.31 -3.41 -17.91
CA VAL A 90 -4.37 -4.74 -18.52
C VAL A 90 -3.44 -5.67 -17.77
N THR A 91 -2.18 -5.26 -17.60
CA THR A 91 -1.18 -6.01 -16.84
C THR A 91 -1.62 -6.26 -15.39
N THR A 92 -2.28 -5.29 -14.77
CA THR A 92 -2.81 -5.45 -13.40
C THR A 92 -3.89 -6.53 -13.34
N LEU A 93 -4.83 -6.49 -14.30
CA LEU A 93 -5.92 -7.47 -14.36
C LEU A 93 -5.41 -8.87 -14.68
N ASP A 94 -4.48 -8.99 -15.61
CA ASP A 94 -3.85 -10.26 -15.98
C ASP A 94 -3.06 -10.85 -14.82
N THR A 95 -2.30 -10.02 -14.12
CA THR A 95 -1.51 -10.45 -12.95
C THR A 95 -2.42 -11.00 -11.84
N ILE A 96 -3.47 -10.27 -11.48
CA ILE A 96 -4.37 -10.73 -10.40
C ILE A 96 -5.19 -11.95 -10.84
N THR A 97 -5.57 -12.03 -12.10
CA THR A 97 -6.29 -13.20 -12.65
C THR A 97 -5.41 -14.44 -12.66
N SER A 98 -4.16 -14.29 -13.10
CA SER A 98 -3.17 -15.38 -13.10
C SER A 98 -2.86 -15.85 -11.67
N ALA A 99 -2.72 -14.91 -10.72
CA ALA A 99 -2.50 -15.25 -9.32
C ALA A 99 -3.66 -16.05 -8.72
N VAL A 100 -4.91 -15.63 -8.98
CA VAL A 100 -6.11 -16.36 -8.53
C VAL A 100 -6.14 -17.77 -9.13
N ALA A 101 -5.88 -17.92 -10.42
CA ALA A 101 -5.88 -19.23 -11.09
C ALA A 101 -4.82 -20.17 -10.49
N LYS A 102 -3.60 -19.68 -10.34
CA LYS A 102 -2.50 -20.44 -9.72
C LYS A 102 -2.79 -20.81 -8.27
N ALA A 103 -3.39 -19.89 -7.50
CA ALA A 103 -3.76 -20.15 -6.10
C ALA A 103 -4.79 -21.28 -6.00
N ILE A 104 -5.82 -21.27 -6.86
CA ILE A 104 -6.82 -22.33 -6.91
C ILE A 104 -6.20 -23.66 -7.28
N GLU A 105 -5.35 -23.69 -8.29
CA GLU A 105 -4.65 -24.91 -8.75
C GLU A 105 -3.81 -25.50 -7.61
N LYS A 106 -2.91 -24.71 -7.01
CA LYS A 106 -2.04 -25.17 -5.92
C LYS A 106 -2.80 -25.57 -4.66
N CYS A 107 -3.85 -24.85 -4.30
CA CYS A 107 -4.72 -25.26 -3.18
C CYS A 107 -5.42 -26.60 -3.48
N SER A 108 -5.87 -26.78 -4.71
CA SER A 108 -6.53 -28.03 -5.13
C SER A 108 -5.58 -29.23 -5.07
N GLU A 109 -4.30 -29.05 -5.44
CA GLU A 109 -3.26 -30.09 -5.30
C GLU A 109 -3.06 -30.52 -3.83
N LEU A 110 -3.28 -29.62 -2.90
CA LEU A 110 -3.21 -29.88 -1.45
C LEU A 110 -4.56 -30.31 -0.84
N GLY A 111 -5.57 -30.57 -1.67
CA GLY A 111 -6.92 -30.96 -1.21
C GLY A 111 -7.73 -29.82 -0.63
N VAL A 112 -7.31 -28.57 -0.77
CA VAL A 112 -8.03 -27.39 -0.31
C VAL A 112 -8.85 -26.81 -1.45
N LYS A 113 -10.18 -26.89 -1.40
CA LYS A 113 -11.05 -26.22 -2.36
C LYS A 113 -11.10 -24.71 -2.09
N THR A 114 -11.04 -23.93 -3.14
CA THR A 114 -11.03 -22.46 -3.07
C THR A 114 -12.12 -21.90 -3.98
N LYS A 115 -12.97 -21.02 -3.45
CA LYS A 115 -14.01 -20.31 -4.19
C LYS A 115 -13.58 -18.87 -4.43
N VAL A 116 -13.74 -18.38 -5.65
CA VAL A 116 -13.59 -16.96 -5.96
C VAL A 116 -14.89 -16.26 -5.55
N THR A 117 -14.84 -15.50 -4.47
CA THR A 117 -16.00 -14.73 -3.96
C THR A 117 -16.15 -13.43 -4.72
N VAL A 118 -15.02 -12.75 -5.03
CA VAL A 118 -15.01 -11.58 -5.88
C VAL A 118 -14.03 -11.84 -7.02
N LYS A 119 -14.56 -11.77 -8.25
CA LYS A 119 -13.75 -11.94 -9.47
C LYS A 119 -12.72 -10.81 -9.59
N PRO A 120 -11.56 -11.04 -10.23
CA PRO A 120 -10.57 -9.99 -10.51
C PRO A 120 -11.18 -8.77 -11.17
N PHE A 121 -10.90 -7.60 -10.63
CA PHE A 121 -11.35 -6.32 -11.20
C PHE A 121 -10.37 -5.19 -10.82
N ILE A 122 -10.43 -4.07 -11.53
CA ILE A 122 -9.67 -2.87 -11.20
C ILE A 122 -10.45 -2.04 -10.18
N ALA A 123 -9.95 -2.00 -8.96
CA ALA A 123 -10.58 -1.28 -7.84
C ALA A 123 -10.27 0.22 -7.87
N SER A 124 -9.07 0.59 -8.30
CA SER A 124 -8.68 1.99 -8.43
C SER A 124 -7.76 2.22 -9.63
N SER A 125 -7.85 3.42 -10.20
CA SER A 125 -7.00 3.91 -11.29
C SER A 125 -6.21 5.14 -10.87
N PRO A 126 -5.03 5.40 -11.46
CA PRO A 126 -4.26 6.62 -11.21
C PRO A 126 -5.10 7.86 -11.49
N SER A 127 -5.05 8.83 -10.58
CA SER A 127 -5.78 10.09 -10.71
C SER A 127 -4.86 11.27 -10.40
N THR A 128 -4.90 12.30 -11.24
CA THR A 128 -4.14 13.55 -11.00
C THR A 128 -4.47 14.16 -9.64
N GLY A 129 -5.72 14.03 -9.19
CA GLY A 129 -6.16 14.51 -7.89
C GLY A 129 -5.43 13.82 -6.72
N GLN A 130 -5.08 12.55 -6.85
CA GLN A 130 -4.30 11.85 -5.81
C GLN A 130 -2.88 12.43 -5.69
N TYR A 131 -2.21 12.70 -6.82
CA TYR A 131 -0.87 13.30 -6.80
C TYR A 131 -0.89 14.67 -6.11
N ILE A 132 -1.82 15.55 -6.51
CA ILE A 132 -1.96 16.89 -5.93
C ILE A 132 -2.27 16.80 -4.43
N ARG A 133 -3.22 15.96 -4.04
CA ARG A 133 -3.62 15.79 -2.63
C ARG A 133 -2.43 15.39 -1.76
N TYR A 134 -1.65 14.39 -2.15
CA TYR A 134 -0.51 13.94 -1.36
C TYR A 134 0.64 14.92 -1.36
N ALA A 135 0.88 15.65 -2.46
CA ALA A 135 1.88 16.72 -2.51
C ALA A 135 1.53 17.86 -1.55
N VAL A 136 0.27 18.30 -1.54
CA VAL A 136 -0.22 19.34 -0.63
C VAL A 136 -0.11 18.89 0.83
N LEU A 137 -0.54 17.66 1.15
CA LEU A 137 -0.43 17.13 2.50
C LEU A 137 1.04 17.05 2.96
N SER A 138 1.95 16.59 2.11
CA SER A 138 3.37 16.53 2.43
C SER A 138 3.97 17.91 2.70
N LEU A 139 3.56 18.93 1.93
CA LEU A 139 3.98 20.30 2.15
C LEU A 139 3.46 20.84 3.50
N LEU A 140 2.20 20.61 3.83
CA LEU A 140 1.62 21.03 5.10
C LEU A 140 2.32 20.37 6.30
N PHE A 141 2.55 19.07 6.25
CA PHE A 141 3.27 18.36 7.31
C PHE A 141 4.71 18.86 7.46
N SER A 142 5.42 19.12 6.35
CA SER A 142 6.77 19.67 6.40
C SER A 142 6.81 21.07 7.00
N ALA A 143 5.82 21.91 6.69
CA ALA A 143 5.72 23.26 7.26
C ALA A 143 5.44 23.20 8.78
N LEU A 144 4.52 22.31 9.22
CA LEU A 144 4.24 22.10 10.63
C LEU A 144 5.46 21.58 11.39
N PHE A 145 6.16 20.59 10.83
CA PHE A 145 7.39 20.05 11.42
C PHE A 145 8.47 21.11 11.58
N THR A 146 8.72 21.90 10.53
CA THR A 146 9.67 22.99 10.57
C THR A 146 9.29 24.05 11.61
N GLY A 147 8.01 24.38 11.71
CA GLY A 147 7.49 25.29 12.74
C GLY A 147 7.72 24.76 14.16
N ALA A 148 7.49 23.47 14.40
CA ALA A 148 7.73 22.85 15.69
C ALA A 148 9.21 22.85 16.09
N VAL A 149 10.13 22.62 15.14
CA VAL A 149 11.59 22.67 15.36
C VAL A 149 12.01 24.07 15.78
N ILE A 150 11.47 25.13 15.13
CA ILE A 150 11.76 26.52 15.48
C ILE A 150 11.28 26.86 16.89
N LEU A 151 10.04 26.48 17.21
CA LEU A 151 9.47 26.73 18.53
C LEU A 151 10.28 26.01 19.62
N GLY A 152 10.63 24.73 19.39
CA GLY A 152 11.47 23.97 20.30
C GLY A 152 12.82 24.61 20.55
N LYS A 153 13.50 25.08 19.50
CA LYS A 153 14.77 25.81 19.63
C LYS A 153 14.62 27.10 20.42
N THR A 154 13.53 27.85 20.21
CA THR A 154 13.28 29.12 20.92
C THR A 154 13.01 28.93 22.41
N VAL A 155 12.37 27.80 22.76
CA VAL A 155 12.13 27.43 24.18
C VAL A 155 13.44 27.05 24.86
N ILE A 156 14.24 26.17 24.25
CA ILE A 156 15.51 25.67 24.83
C ILE A 156 16.53 26.81 25.00
N THR A 157 16.56 27.82 24.14
CA THR A 157 17.51 28.93 24.24
C THR A 157 17.08 30.01 25.25
N LYS A 158 15.87 29.93 25.80
CA LYS A 158 15.38 30.87 26.81
C LYS A 158 15.54 30.36 28.25
N TYR A 159 15.91 29.10 28.44
CA TYR A 159 16.28 28.47 29.70
C TYR A 159 17.76 28.10 29.71
#